data_96abe47cc9123905f0a1d186a45c186b
#
_entry.id   96abe47cc9123905f0a1d186a45c186b
#
_cell.length_a   1.000
_cell.length_b   1.000
_cell.length_c   1.000
_cell.angle_alpha   90.00
_cell.angle_beta   90.00
_cell.angle_gamma   90.00
#
_symmetry.space_group_name_H-M   'P 1'
#
loop_
_entity.id
_entity.type
_entity.pdbx_description
1 polymer ?
#
loop_
_entity_poly.entity_id
_entity_poly.type
_entity_poly.pdbx_seq_one_letter_code
_entity_poly.pdbx_strand_id
1 'polypeptide(L)'
;MQGYFDDENKEYVIKDMKPRRPWLNYLWNEKAVCQCDQFGNGFSWEAIGTQRRDIEKGVRNVYVKDNDTGEIYSANRNYNDLPFYIHETHVGINYQRVVSEYNGLTVIFTVF
;
A
#
# COMPACT_ATOMS: atom_id res chain seq x y z
N MET A 1 1.17 -15.81 -10.81
CA MET A 1 0.74 -14.54 -11.44
C MET A 1 1.08 -13.39 -10.51
N GLN A 2 1.86 -12.43 -10.99
CA GLN A 2 2.22 -11.26 -10.18
C GLN A 2 1.07 -10.26 -10.08
N GLY A 3 0.34 -10.07 -11.17
CA GLY A 3 -0.77 -9.14 -11.22
C GLY A 3 -1.43 -9.08 -12.59
N TYR A 4 -2.38 -8.19 -12.75
CA TYR A 4 -3.10 -8.02 -14.00
C TYR A 4 -3.64 -6.59 -14.15
N PHE A 5 -3.93 -6.18 -15.38
CA PHE A 5 -4.64 -4.95 -15.66
C PHE A 5 -6.15 -5.15 -15.52
N ASP A 6 -6.76 -4.31 -14.71
CA ASP A 6 -8.21 -4.19 -14.60
C ASP A 6 -8.65 -3.00 -15.46
N ASP A 7 -9.06 -3.29 -16.67
CA ASP A 7 -9.44 -2.25 -17.65
C ASP A 7 -10.74 -1.54 -17.27
N GLU A 8 -11.62 -2.20 -16.55
CA GLU A 8 -12.89 -1.62 -16.12
C GLU A 8 -12.67 -0.53 -15.07
N ASN A 9 -11.85 -0.83 -14.07
CA ASN A 9 -11.52 0.10 -12.98
C ASN A 9 -10.33 0.99 -13.28
N LYS A 10 -9.64 0.76 -14.42
CA LYS A 10 -8.42 1.48 -14.79
C LYS A 10 -7.33 1.35 -13.73
N GLU A 11 -7.13 0.14 -13.24
CA GLU A 11 -6.15 -0.20 -12.22
C GLU A 11 -5.20 -1.30 -12.70
N TYR A 12 -4.00 -1.33 -12.12
CA TYR A 12 -3.16 -2.52 -12.12
C TYR A 12 -3.27 -3.17 -10.77
N VAL A 13 -3.64 -4.44 -10.73
CA VAL A 13 -3.81 -5.20 -9.49
C VAL A 13 -2.60 -6.09 -9.27
N ILE A 14 -1.92 -5.90 -8.15
CA ILE A 14 -0.76 -6.70 -7.73
C ILE A 14 -1.26 -7.80 -6.80
N LYS A 15 -1.13 -9.04 -7.23
CA LYS A 15 -1.53 -10.23 -6.46
C LYS A 15 -0.37 -10.81 -5.66
N ASP A 16 0.83 -10.78 -6.21
CA ASP A 16 2.02 -11.25 -5.51
C ASP A 16 2.56 -10.17 -4.59
N MET A 17 2.23 -10.28 -3.33
CA MET A 17 2.64 -9.34 -2.30
C MET A 17 4.06 -9.63 -1.77
N LYS A 18 4.72 -10.68 -2.25
CA LYS A 18 6.12 -11.04 -1.91
C LYS A 18 6.98 -11.22 -3.16
N PRO A 19 7.02 -10.23 -4.06
CA PRO A 19 7.81 -10.34 -5.28
C PRO A 19 9.31 -10.34 -4.98
N ARG A 20 10.13 -10.82 -5.93
CA ARG A 20 11.59 -10.80 -5.80
C ARG A 20 12.15 -9.39 -5.65
N ARG A 21 11.49 -8.41 -6.23
CA ARG A 21 11.83 -6.99 -6.12
C ARG A 21 10.57 -6.21 -5.74
N PRO A 22 10.71 -5.19 -4.90
CA PRO A 22 9.56 -4.37 -4.55
C PRO A 22 9.01 -3.64 -5.78
N TRP A 23 7.71 -3.53 -5.85
CA TRP A 23 7.04 -2.61 -6.75
C TRP A 23 7.22 -1.20 -6.20
N LEU A 24 7.52 -0.23 -7.08
CA LEU A 24 7.60 1.16 -6.69
C LEU A 24 6.63 1.96 -7.54
N ASN A 25 5.79 2.73 -6.88
CA ASN A 25 4.84 3.63 -7.48
C ASN A 25 5.06 5.04 -6.96
N TYR A 26 4.90 6.01 -7.83
CA TYR A 26 5.08 7.43 -7.51
C TYR A 26 3.78 8.17 -7.76
N LEU A 27 3.26 8.79 -6.70
CA LEU A 27 2.13 9.71 -6.77
C LEU A 27 2.71 11.11 -6.64
N TRP A 28 2.51 11.96 -7.63
CA TRP A 28 3.21 13.23 -7.66
C TRP A 28 2.41 14.33 -8.35
N ASN A 29 2.74 15.54 -7.98
CA ASN A 29 2.32 16.77 -8.65
C ASN A 29 3.51 17.73 -8.71
N GLU A 30 3.29 18.98 -9.12
CA GLU A 30 4.36 19.97 -9.25
C GLU A 30 5.08 20.29 -7.93
N LYS A 31 4.46 20.01 -6.78
CA LYS A 31 4.95 20.40 -5.45
C LYS A 31 5.47 19.26 -4.62
N ALA A 32 4.90 18.09 -4.77
CA ALA A 32 5.17 16.97 -3.87
C ALA A 32 5.21 15.63 -4.60
N VAL A 33 5.97 14.72 -4.03
CA VAL A 33 6.09 13.33 -4.50
C VAL A 33 5.87 12.39 -3.32
N CYS A 34 5.08 11.35 -3.55
CA CYS A 34 4.88 10.26 -2.61
C CYS A 34 5.30 8.96 -3.29
N GLN A 35 6.27 8.27 -2.69
CA GLN A 35 6.70 6.95 -3.16
C GLN A 35 6.01 5.86 -2.36
N CYS A 36 5.50 4.84 -3.04
CA CYS A 36 4.86 3.68 -2.41
C CYS A 36 5.46 2.38 -2.96
N ASP A 37 5.69 1.43 -2.07
CA ASP A 37 5.89 0.04 -2.47
C ASP A 37 4.54 -0.69 -2.56
N GLN A 38 4.56 -2.02 -2.78
CA GLN A 38 3.32 -2.81 -2.89
C GLN A 38 2.48 -2.86 -1.61
N PHE A 39 3.01 -2.42 -0.49
CA PHE A 39 2.29 -2.36 0.79
C PHE A 39 1.80 -0.96 1.12
N GLY A 40 2.05 0.03 0.26
CA GLY A 40 1.80 1.42 0.55
C GLY A 40 2.85 2.08 1.42
N ASN A 41 3.97 1.40 1.71
CA ASN A 41 5.09 1.96 2.44
C ASN A 41 5.95 2.83 1.53
N GLY A 42 6.65 3.76 2.12
CA GLY A 42 7.56 4.64 1.40
C GLY A 42 7.72 5.96 2.11
N PHE A 43 8.01 6.98 1.34
CA PHE A 43 8.22 8.34 1.88
C PHE A 43 7.66 9.39 0.94
N SER A 44 7.43 10.57 1.51
CA SER A 44 6.94 11.72 0.79
C SER A 44 7.89 12.90 0.96
N TRP A 45 8.04 13.68 -0.09
CA TRP A 45 8.87 14.88 -0.04
C TRP A 45 8.26 16.01 -0.86
N GLU A 46 8.70 17.22 -0.54
CA GLU A 46 8.32 18.44 -1.22
C GLU A 46 9.54 18.98 -1.96
N ALA A 47 9.34 19.45 -3.19
CA ALA A 47 10.37 20.13 -3.95
C ALA A 47 10.27 21.64 -3.69
N ILE A 48 11.37 22.25 -3.21
CA ILE A 48 11.48 23.69 -2.97
C ILE A 48 12.67 24.19 -3.79
N GLY A 49 12.40 24.79 -4.96
CA GLY A 49 13.44 25.18 -5.89
C GLY A 49 14.27 23.96 -6.33
N THR A 50 15.57 23.98 -6.05
CA THR A 50 16.49 22.85 -6.34
C THR A 50 16.65 21.91 -5.14
N GLN A 51 15.97 22.17 -4.03
CA GLN A 51 16.08 21.40 -2.80
C GLN A 51 14.87 20.50 -2.60
N ARG A 52 15.09 19.46 -1.81
CA ARG A 52 14.07 18.52 -1.39
C ARG A 52 13.88 18.64 0.12
N ARG A 53 12.62 18.74 0.55
CA ARG A 53 12.28 18.66 1.97
C ARG A 53 11.42 17.42 2.22
N ASP A 54 11.91 16.54 3.07
CA ASP A 54 11.15 15.35 3.44
C ASP A 54 9.97 15.72 4.33
N ILE A 55 8.77 15.27 3.94
CA ILE A 55 7.54 15.46 4.70
C ILE A 55 7.33 14.26 5.60
N GLU A 56 7.57 13.07 5.06
CA GLU A 56 7.34 11.81 5.73
C GLU A 56 8.48 10.86 5.42
N LYS A 57 9.04 10.28 6.47
CA LYS A 57 10.04 9.22 6.39
C LYS A 57 9.59 8.06 7.26
N GLY A 58 9.72 6.86 6.73
CA GLY A 58 9.49 5.68 7.54
C GLY A 58 8.43 4.76 6.99
N VAL A 59 7.79 4.04 7.89
CA VAL A 59 6.89 2.95 7.54
C VAL A 59 5.46 3.39 7.77
N ARG A 60 4.64 3.24 6.72
CA ARG A 60 3.19 3.43 6.83
C ARG A 60 2.57 2.08 7.18
N ASN A 61 2.10 1.94 8.40
CA ASN A 61 1.43 0.73 8.86
C ASN A 61 0.03 1.03 9.34
N VAL A 62 -0.90 0.14 8.98
CA VAL A 62 -2.24 0.13 9.51
C VAL A 62 -2.39 -1.10 10.39
N TYR A 63 -2.49 -0.89 11.69
CA TYR A 63 -2.67 -1.96 12.66
C TYR A 63 -4.15 -2.13 13.00
N VAL A 64 -4.57 -3.37 13.08
CA VAL A 64 -5.93 -3.75 13.45
C VAL A 64 -5.86 -4.59 14.71
N LYS A 65 -6.73 -4.29 15.66
CA LYS A 65 -6.98 -5.15 16.82
C LYS A 65 -8.37 -5.74 16.69
N ASP A 66 -8.43 -7.07 16.64
CA ASP A 66 -9.70 -7.78 16.68
C ASP A 66 -10.12 -7.92 18.14
N ASN A 67 -11.20 -7.24 18.52
CA ASN A 67 -11.69 -7.26 19.89
C ASN A 67 -12.29 -8.60 20.31
N ASP A 68 -12.71 -9.42 19.37
CA ASP A 68 -13.28 -10.74 19.66
C ASP A 68 -12.20 -11.76 20.00
N THR A 69 -11.06 -11.70 19.31
CA THR A 69 -9.94 -12.63 19.49
C THR A 69 -8.78 -12.05 20.28
N GLY A 70 -8.68 -10.72 20.35
CA GLY A 70 -7.55 -10.01 20.94
C GLY A 70 -6.32 -9.95 20.04
N GLU A 71 -6.39 -10.48 18.82
CA GLU A 71 -5.28 -10.50 17.88
C GLU A 71 -5.00 -9.11 17.33
N ILE A 72 -3.72 -8.77 17.21
CA ILE A 72 -3.25 -7.52 16.61
C ILE A 72 -2.39 -7.87 15.39
N TYR A 73 -2.69 -7.25 14.25
CA TYR A 73 -1.95 -7.49 13.02
C TYR A 73 -1.86 -6.22 12.16
N SER A 74 -0.88 -6.21 11.25
CA SER A 74 -0.79 -5.15 10.23
C SER A 74 -1.67 -5.53 9.03
N ALA A 75 -2.57 -4.63 8.64
CA ALA A 75 -3.49 -4.88 7.53
C ALA A 75 -2.84 -4.69 6.16
N ASN A 76 -1.84 -3.82 6.04
CA ASN A 76 -1.20 -3.57 4.76
C ASN A 76 0.03 -4.43 4.50
N ARG A 77 0.71 -4.87 5.54
CA ARG A 77 1.89 -5.73 5.41
C ARG A 77 1.78 -6.95 6.32
N ASN A 78 1.80 -8.13 5.70
CA ASN A 78 1.65 -9.38 6.44
C ASN A 78 2.97 -9.82 7.06
N TYR A 79 3.32 -9.27 8.25
CA TYR A 79 4.57 -9.60 8.95
C TYR A 79 4.63 -11.03 9.48
N ASN A 80 3.48 -11.60 9.83
CA ASN A 80 3.39 -12.87 10.54
C ASN A 80 2.92 -14.03 9.65
N ASP A 81 2.87 -13.83 8.34
CA ASP A 81 2.36 -14.82 7.38
C ASP A 81 0.96 -15.33 7.72
N LEU A 82 0.09 -14.43 8.14
CA LEU A 82 -1.30 -14.75 8.42
C LEU A 82 -2.02 -15.18 7.14
N PRO A 83 -2.99 -16.11 7.24
CA PRO A 83 -3.70 -16.59 6.06
C PRO A 83 -4.79 -15.62 5.62
N PHE A 84 -4.40 -14.48 5.08
CA PHE A 84 -5.33 -13.52 4.50
C PHE A 84 -6.14 -14.17 3.38
N TYR A 85 -7.44 -13.97 3.42
CA TYR A 85 -8.31 -14.36 2.32
C TYR A 85 -8.07 -13.51 1.08
N ILE A 86 -7.89 -12.20 1.28
CA ILE A 86 -7.49 -11.25 0.26
C ILE A 86 -6.29 -10.48 0.78
N HIS A 87 -5.24 -10.35 -0.03
CA HIS A 87 -4.13 -9.44 0.21
C HIS A 87 -3.56 -9.02 -1.14
N GLU A 88 -3.97 -7.86 -1.60
CA GLU A 88 -3.61 -7.36 -2.92
C GLU A 88 -3.53 -5.85 -2.94
N THR A 89 -2.84 -5.30 -3.93
CA THR A 89 -2.69 -3.86 -4.11
C THR A 89 -3.24 -3.43 -5.44
N HIS A 90 -4.07 -2.40 -5.41
CA HIS A 90 -4.65 -1.78 -6.59
C HIS A 90 -3.96 -0.45 -6.85
N VAL A 91 -3.33 -0.33 -8.01
CA VAL A 91 -2.62 0.88 -8.43
C VAL A 91 -3.46 1.61 -9.47
N GLY A 92 -3.98 2.77 -9.10
CA GLY A 92 -4.69 3.68 -10.00
C GLY A 92 -3.79 4.81 -10.50
N ILE A 93 -4.34 5.75 -11.24
CA ILE A 93 -3.57 6.86 -11.82
C ILE A 93 -3.05 7.81 -10.73
N ASN A 94 -3.86 8.08 -9.71
CA ASN A 94 -3.58 9.07 -8.68
C ASN A 94 -3.75 8.52 -7.26
N TYR A 95 -3.75 7.22 -7.11
CA TYR A 95 -3.87 6.56 -5.81
C TYR A 95 -3.29 5.16 -5.86
N GLN A 96 -3.04 4.62 -4.69
CA GLN A 96 -2.73 3.22 -4.47
C GLN A 96 -3.46 2.75 -3.23
N ARG A 97 -4.08 1.58 -3.28
CA ARG A 97 -4.76 1.01 -2.14
C ARG A 97 -4.37 -0.44 -1.93
N VAL A 98 -4.15 -0.78 -0.67
CA VAL A 98 -3.93 -2.16 -0.25
C VAL A 98 -5.23 -2.68 0.34
N VAL A 99 -5.71 -3.78 -0.21
CA VAL A 99 -6.93 -4.45 0.25
C VAL A 99 -6.55 -5.72 0.95
N SER A 100 -6.99 -5.89 2.19
CA SER A 100 -6.78 -7.11 2.94
C SER A 100 -8.07 -7.58 3.57
N GLU A 101 -8.27 -8.88 3.58
CA GLU A 101 -9.36 -9.53 4.29
C GLU A 101 -8.80 -10.67 5.12
N TYR A 102 -9.04 -10.58 6.41
CA TYR A 102 -8.58 -11.58 7.36
C TYR A 102 -9.61 -11.72 8.48
N ASN A 103 -9.98 -12.98 8.75
CA ASN A 103 -10.91 -13.32 9.83
C ASN A 103 -12.22 -12.54 9.79
N GLY A 104 -12.76 -12.32 8.58
CA GLY A 104 -14.02 -11.62 8.35
C GLY A 104 -13.92 -10.09 8.36
N LEU A 105 -12.73 -9.52 8.58
CA LEU A 105 -12.50 -8.08 8.55
C LEU A 105 -11.83 -7.68 7.26
N THR A 106 -12.43 -6.72 6.55
CA THR A 106 -11.87 -6.13 5.34
C THR A 106 -11.32 -4.75 5.65
N VAL A 107 -10.06 -4.54 5.30
CA VAL A 107 -9.38 -3.25 5.48
C VAL A 107 -8.89 -2.75 4.13
N ILE A 108 -9.17 -1.49 3.83
CA ILE A 108 -8.69 -0.81 2.63
C ILE A 108 -7.84 0.37 3.07
N PHE A 109 -6.55 0.31 2.78
CA PHE A 109 -5.60 1.37 3.07
C PHE A 109 -5.25 2.10 1.77
N THR A 110 -5.62 3.37 1.68
CA THR A 110 -5.42 4.16 0.46
C THR A 110 -4.40 5.28 0.70
N VAL A 111 -3.45 5.39 -0.23
CA VAL A 111 -2.50 6.50 -0.35
C VAL A 111 -2.85 7.28 -1.60
N PHE A 112 -3.01 8.59 -1.46
CA PHE A 112 -3.36 9.48 -2.58
C PHE A 112 -2.78 10.87 -2.42
#